data_4425e952d092222dd6b20ed7e4fadf71
#
_entry.id   4425e952d092222dd6b20ed7e4fadf71
#
_cell.length_a   1.000
_cell.length_b   1.000
_cell.length_c   1.000
_cell.angle_alpha   90.00
_cell.angle_beta   90.00
_cell.angle_gamma   90.00
#
_symmetry.space_group_name_H-M   'P 1'
#
loop_
_entity.id
_entity.type
_entity.pdbx_description
1 polymer ?
#
loop_
_entity_poly.entity_id
_entity_poly.type
_entity_poly.pdbx_seq_one_letter_code
_entity_poly.pdbx_strand_id
1 'polypeptide(L)'
;MPKPLIWSAINISEGRHLEALTELANSLTSPGLRLADWSADADHNRSVFSLIGDGDGLLKGLRLIFAWAVQHVDLRQHTGHHPRLGAVDVVPFAPLGRTSMDEAREVGWNCAQAIATEFQVPIILYRESSSSQALPVTLPYLRKGGTRETGAAALGRRSR
;
A
#
# COMPACT_ATOMS: atom_id res chain seq x y z
N MET A 1 8.58 19.06 -17.46
CA MET A 1 8.83 19.11 -16.01
C MET A 1 9.36 17.74 -15.54
N PRO A 2 10.28 17.68 -14.58
CA PRO A 2 10.69 16.40 -14.02
C PRO A 2 9.49 15.72 -13.36
N LYS A 3 9.38 14.38 -13.51
CA LYS A 3 8.31 13.62 -12.86
C LYS A 3 8.46 13.65 -11.34
N PRO A 4 7.35 13.68 -10.58
CA PRO A 4 7.38 13.56 -9.13
C PRO A 4 8.12 12.30 -8.70
N LEU A 5 9.00 12.39 -7.72
CA LEU A 5 9.71 11.26 -7.14
C LEU A 5 9.13 10.95 -5.76
N ILE A 6 8.67 9.73 -5.57
CA ILE A 6 7.94 9.30 -4.37
C ILE A 6 8.66 8.12 -3.72
N TRP A 7 8.72 8.11 -2.39
CA TRP A 7 9.06 6.96 -1.58
C TRP A 7 7.81 6.32 -0.97
N SER A 8 7.73 4.99 -1.01
CA SER A 8 6.62 4.23 -0.47
C SER A 8 7.12 2.99 0.27
N ALA A 9 6.90 2.92 1.59
CA ALA A 9 7.21 1.77 2.43
C ALA A 9 5.97 0.89 2.60
N ILE A 10 5.77 -0.02 1.67
CA ILE A 10 4.57 -0.84 1.54
C ILE A 10 4.63 -2.00 2.52
N ASN A 11 3.57 -2.15 3.34
CA ASN A 11 3.43 -3.23 4.31
C ASN A 11 2.56 -4.35 3.75
N ILE A 12 3.09 -5.58 3.77
CA ILE A 12 2.40 -6.80 3.35
C ILE A 12 2.24 -7.71 4.57
N SER A 13 1.06 -8.33 4.72
CA SER A 13 0.74 -9.26 5.80
C SER A 13 1.27 -10.66 5.51
N GLU A 14 2.56 -10.78 5.22
CA GLU A 14 3.32 -12.01 5.07
C GLU A 14 4.79 -11.74 5.44
N GLY A 15 5.37 -12.57 6.29
CA GLY A 15 6.75 -12.40 6.76
C GLY A 15 7.49 -13.71 6.96
N ARG A 16 6.88 -14.85 6.59
CA ARG A 16 7.40 -16.20 6.85
C ARG A 16 7.88 -16.92 5.59
N HIS A 17 7.23 -16.71 4.45
CA HIS A 17 7.59 -17.33 3.18
C HIS A 17 8.70 -16.54 2.47
N LEU A 18 9.91 -16.59 3.02
CA LEU A 18 11.05 -15.76 2.57
C LEU A 18 11.43 -15.97 1.10
N GLU A 19 11.30 -17.19 0.58
CA GLU A 19 11.59 -17.49 -0.82
C GLU A 19 10.65 -16.73 -1.76
N ALA A 20 9.34 -16.82 -1.53
CA ALA A 20 8.35 -16.11 -2.33
C ALA A 20 8.46 -14.57 -2.18
N LEU A 21 8.82 -14.08 -0.98
CA LEU A 21 9.07 -12.64 -0.76
C LEU A 21 10.33 -12.17 -1.49
N THR A 22 11.37 -13.01 -1.57
CA THR A 22 12.60 -12.71 -2.33
C THR A 22 12.31 -12.66 -3.83
N GLU A 23 11.49 -13.56 -4.36
CA GLU A 23 11.05 -13.52 -5.76
C GLU A 23 10.28 -12.25 -6.08
N LEU A 24 9.37 -11.85 -5.18
CA LEU A 24 8.67 -10.57 -5.29
C LEU A 24 9.68 -9.41 -5.31
N ALA A 25 10.62 -9.37 -4.36
CA ALA A 25 11.63 -8.32 -4.27
C ALA A 25 12.42 -8.19 -5.59
N ASN A 26 12.84 -9.31 -6.18
CA ASN A 26 13.58 -9.32 -7.45
C ASN A 26 12.77 -8.77 -8.63
N SER A 27 11.45 -8.82 -8.56
CA SER A 27 10.57 -8.29 -9.61
C SER A 27 10.31 -6.78 -9.52
N LEU A 28 10.65 -6.15 -8.38
CA LEU A 28 10.28 -4.76 -8.05
C LEU A 28 11.31 -3.70 -8.52
N THR A 29 12.05 -3.99 -9.59
CA THR A 29 12.97 -3.02 -10.19
C THR A 29 12.74 -2.94 -11.69
N SER A 30 12.45 -1.74 -12.18
CA SER A 30 12.20 -1.46 -13.61
C SER A 30 12.43 0.02 -13.90
N PRO A 31 12.44 0.46 -15.19
CA PRO A 31 12.48 1.89 -15.49
C PRO A 31 11.40 2.68 -14.75
N GLY A 32 11.80 3.70 -13.99
CA GLY A 32 10.92 4.52 -13.16
C GLY A 32 10.57 3.92 -11.80
N LEU A 33 11.09 2.72 -11.44
CA LEU A 33 10.88 2.06 -10.15
C LEU A 33 12.17 1.42 -9.63
N ARG A 34 12.49 1.67 -8.39
CA ARG A 34 13.61 1.06 -7.65
C ARG A 34 13.14 0.50 -6.33
N LEU A 35 13.45 -0.76 -6.06
CA LEU A 35 13.42 -1.30 -4.71
C LEU A 35 14.66 -0.78 -3.96
N ALA A 36 14.45 0.04 -2.94
CA ALA A 36 15.51 0.62 -2.12
C ALA A 36 15.94 -0.33 -1.00
N ASP A 37 14.96 -0.99 -0.38
CA ASP A 37 15.17 -1.93 0.71
C ASP A 37 13.94 -2.81 0.90
N TRP A 38 14.09 -3.99 1.54
CA TRP A 38 12.99 -4.79 2.03
C TRP A 38 13.38 -5.60 3.26
N SER A 39 12.42 -5.88 4.12
CA SER A 39 12.60 -6.71 5.30
C SER A 39 11.37 -7.55 5.57
N ALA A 40 11.53 -8.67 6.28
CA ALA A 40 10.47 -9.54 6.72
C ALA A 40 10.66 -9.93 8.19
N ASP A 41 9.55 -10.03 8.91
CA ASP A 41 9.50 -10.40 10.32
C ASP A 41 8.49 -11.53 10.50
N ALA A 42 9.01 -12.71 10.89
CA ALA A 42 8.20 -13.91 11.05
C ALA A 42 7.28 -13.88 12.28
N ASP A 43 7.66 -13.19 13.37
CA ASP A 43 6.87 -13.08 14.59
C ASP A 43 5.67 -12.16 14.38
N HIS A 44 5.90 -11.02 13.73
CA HIS A 44 4.84 -10.13 13.30
C HIS A 44 4.09 -10.64 12.07
N ASN A 45 4.66 -11.61 11.36
CA ASN A 45 4.19 -12.13 10.07
C ASN A 45 3.87 -10.98 9.10
N ARG A 46 4.87 -10.17 8.84
CA ARG A 46 4.79 -8.95 8.04
C ARG A 46 6.09 -8.71 7.30
N SER A 47 6.00 -8.15 6.11
CA SER A 47 7.13 -7.61 5.37
C SER A 47 6.90 -6.15 4.99
N VAL A 48 7.98 -5.44 4.73
CA VAL A 48 7.99 -4.05 4.27
C VAL A 48 8.87 -3.95 3.03
N PHE A 49 8.34 -3.36 1.97
CA PHE A 49 9.05 -3.09 0.72
C PHE A 49 9.15 -1.59 0.52
N SER A 50 10.37 -1.05 0.58
CA SER A 50 10.65 0.36 0.36
C SER A 50 10.92 0.64 -1.11
N LEU A 51 9.96 1.21 -1.80
CA LEU A 51 10.03 1.57 -3.21
C LEU A 51 10.30 3.05 -3.39
N ILE A 52 11.09 3.39 -4.42
CA ILE A 52 11.28 4.76 -4.89
C ILE A 52 10.97 4.78 -6.38
N GLY A 53 10.09 5.69 -6.80
CA GLY A 53 9.72 5.78 -8.20
C GLY A 53 8.87 6.99 -8.55
N ASP A 54 8.66 7.16 -9.85
CA ASP A 54 7.61 8.04 -10.36
C ASP A 54 6.23 7.37 -10.26
N GLY A 55 5.16 8.11 -10.60
CA GLY A 55 3.79 7.59 -10.49
C GLY A 55 3.56 6.32 -11.33
N ASP A 56 4.11 6.26 -12.54
CA ASP A 56 3.98 5.10 -13.43
C ASP A 56 4.74 3.88 -12.88
N GLY A 57 5.97 4.12 -12.40
CA GLY A 57 6.80 3.09 -11.79
C GLY A 57 6.18 2.51 -10.53
N LEU A 58 5.69 3.38 -9.63
CA LEU A 58 5.01 2.95 -8.40
C LEU A 58 3.74 2.16 -8.70
N LEU A 59 2.93 2.59 -9.68
CA LEU A 59 1.73 1.85 -10.07
C LEU A 59 2.08 0.44 -10.59
N LYS A 60 3.15 0.31 -11.39
CA LYS A 60 3.64 -1.01 -11.83
C LYS A 60 4.06 -1.88 -10.64
N GLY A 61 4.83 -1.32 -9.71
CA GLY A 61 5.25 -2.03 -8.49
C GLY A 61 4.06 -2.46 -7.63
N LEU A 62 3.08 -1.58 -7.45
CA LEU A 62 1.86 -1.90 -6.72
C LEU A 62 1.06 -3.03 -7.37
N ARG A 63 0.95 -3.05 -8.70
CA ARG A 63 0.28 -4.15 -9.42
C ARG A 63 0.94 -5.49 -9.13
N LEU A 64 2.27 -5.55 -9.15
CA LEU A 64 3.01 -6.78 -8.80
C LEU A 64 2.77 -7.19 -7.36
N ILE A 65 2.83 -6.27 -6.41
CA ILE A 65 2.59 -6.52 -4.98
C ILE A 65 1.15 -7.00 -4.74
N PHE A 66 0.16 -6.35 -5.32
CA PHE A 66 -1.24 -6.74 -5.13
C PHE A 66 -1.56 -8.08 -5.79
N ALA A 67 -1.05 -8.34 -7.00
CA ALA A 67 -1.17 -9.64 -7.66
C ALA A 67 -0.55 -10.76 -6.82
N TRP A 68 0.66 -10.52 -6.29
CA TRP A 68 1.34 -11.45 -5.39
C TRP A 68 0.55 -11.69 -4.09
N ALA A 69 0.08 -10.62 -3.45
CA ALA A 69 -0.64 -10.70 -2.18
C ALA A 69 -1.97 -11.47 -2.30
N VAL A 70 -2.71 -11.28 -3.39
CA VAL A 70 -3.96 -12.03 -3.66
C VAL A 70 -3.70 -13.54 -3.77
N GLN A 71 -2.53 -13.94 -4.27
CA GLN A 71 -2.17 -15.35 -4.45
C GLN A 71 -1.61 -16.00 -3.18
N HIS A 72 -0.89 -15.24 -2.34
CA HIS A 72 -0.08 -15.79 -1.24
C HIS A 72 -0.62 -15.48 0.16
N VAL A 73 -1.52 -14.51 0.32
CA VAL A 73 -1.98 -14.06 1.65
C VAL A 73 -3.45 -14.39 1.86
N ASP A 74 -3.74 -15.34 2.74
CA ASP A 74 -5.10 -15.63 3.22
C ASP A 74 -5.29 -15.08 4.64
N LEU A 75 -5.94 -13.94 4.76
CA LEU A 75 -6.17 -13.30 6.07
C LEU A 75 -7.06 -14.11 7.02
N ARG A 76 -7.81 -15.09 6.54
CA ARG A 76 -8.65 -15.99 7.38
C ARG A 76 -7.79 -16.96 8.17
N GLN A 77 -6.61 -17.31 7.66
CA GLN A 77 -5.64 -18.23 8.28
C GLN A 77 -4.43 -17.52 8.87
N HIS A 78 -4.39 -16.19 8.76
CA HIS A 78 -3.22 -15.41 9.12
C HIS A 78 -3.08 -15.26 10.64
N THR A 79 -1.87 -15.55 11.15
CA THR A 79 -1.48 -15.35 12.55
C THR A 79 -0.22 -14.49 12.63
N GLY A 80 -0.11 -13.64 13.64
CA GLY A 80 1.03 -12.75 13.88
C GLY A 80 0.67 -11.66 14.89
N HIS A 81 1.66 -11.10 15.58
CA HIS A 81 1.44 -10.13 16.64
C HIS A 81 1.06 -8.73 16.16
N HIS A 82 1.29 -8.41 14.88
CA HIS A 82 0.99 -7.08 14.35
C HIS A 82 -0.48 -6.95 13.92
N PRO A 83 -1.22 -5.91 14.36
CA PRO A 83 -2.58 -5.65 13.87
C PRO A 83 -2.56 -5.26 12.39
N ARG A 84 -3.51 -5.77 11.62
CA ARG A 84 -3.63 -5.57 10.18
C ARG A 84 -5.07 -5.36 9.73
N LEU A 85 -5.25 -4.68 8.62
CA LEU A 85 -6.52 -4.44 7.96
C LEU A 85 -6.63 -5.17 6.61
N GLY A 86 -5.50 -5.42 5.95
CA GLY A 86 -5.47 -6.02 4.62
C GLY A 86 -4.26 -6.89 4.35
N ALA A 87 -4.29 -7.67 3.26
CA ALA A 87 -3.15 -8.43 2.76
C ALA A 87 -2.00 -7.49 2.36
N VAL A 88 -2.30 -6.42 1.64
CA VAL A 88 -1.48 -5.21 1.54
C VAL A 88 -2.07 -4.22 2.53
N ASP A 89 -1.38 -4.03 3.67
CA ASP A 89 -1.96 -3.36 4.84
C ASP A 89 -1.86 -1.84 4.74
N VAL A 90 -0.69 -1.32 4.39
CA VAL A 90 -0.42 0.12 4.31
C VAL A 90 0.43 0.44 3.10
N VAL A 91 0.04 1.48 2.36
CA VAL A 91 0.77 2.01 1.21
C VAL A 91 0.91 3.52 1.38
N PRO A 92 2.00 4.01 2.00
CA PRO A 92 2.26 5.44 2.15
C PRO A 92 2.86 6.01 0.85
N PHE A 93 2.62 7.28 0.60
CA PHE A 93 3.24 8.05 -0.49
C PHE A 93 3.91 9.28 0.11
N ALA A 94 5.23 9.28 0.19
CA ALA A 94 6.00 10.39 0.73
C ALA A 94 6.81 11.08 -0.38
N PRO A 95 6.74 12.41 -0.48
CA PRO A 95 7.47 13.14 -1.50
C PRO A 95 8.99 13.10 -1.23
N LEU A 96 9.79 12.97 -2.29
CA LEU A 96 11.25 13.05 -2.25
C LEU A 96 11.77 14.24 -3.05
N GLY A 97 12.90 14.79 -2.60
CA GLY A 97 13.61 15.86 -3.30
C GLY A 97 12.76 17.13 -3.44
N ARG A 98 12.42 17.51 -4.67
CA ARG A 98 11.62 18.70 -4.98
C ARG A 98 10.13 18.42 -5.14
N THR A 99 9.71 17.19 -4.98
CA THR A 99 8.30 16.79 -5.09
C THR A 99 7.51 17.41 -3.93
N SER A 100 6.40 18.02 -4.23
CA SER A 100 5.49 18.58 -3.21
C SER A 100 4.59 17.50 -2.60
N MET A 101 3.96 17.80 -1.47
CA MET A 101 2.96 16.92 -0.86
C MET A 101 1.72 16.78 -1.75
N ASP A 102 1.35 17.83 -2.49
CA ASP A 102 0.21 17.77 -3.41
C ASP A 102 0.47 16.84 -4.59
N GLU A 103 1.66 16.87 -5.17
CA GLU A 103 2.06 15.91 -6.20
C GLU A 103 2.09 14.47 -5.65
N ALA A 104 2.60 14.26 -4.44
CA ALA A 104 2.59 12.95 -3.80
C ALA A 104 1.17 12.45 -3.54
N ARG A 105 0.26 13.33 -3.12
CA ARG A 105 -1.17 13.03 -2.93
C ARG A 105 -1.83 12.64 -4.24
N GLU A 106 -1.58 13.36 -5.31
CA GLU A 106 -2.12 13.06 -6.66
C GLU A 106 -1.65 11.68 -7.14
N VAL A 107 -0.36 11.39 -7.04
CA VAL A 107 0.19 10.07 -7.37
C VAL A 107 -0.47 8.98 -6.53
N GLY A 108 -0.61 9.19 -5.20
CA GLY A 108 -1.27 8.24 -4.31
C GLY A 108 -2.73 7.98 -4.68
N TRP A 109 -3.48 9.03 -5.03
CA TRP A 109 -4.86 8.93 -5.48
C TRP A 109 -4.99 8.14 -6.79
N ASN A 110 -4.17 8.44 -7.78
CA ASN A 110 -4.19 7.75 -9.07
C ASN A 110 -3.85 6.27 -8.91
N CYS A 111 -2.84 5.93 -8.10
CA CYS A 111 -2.50 4.56 -7.77
C CYS A 111 -3.65 3.85 -7.04
N ALA A 112 -4.24 4.48 -6.03
CA ALA A 112 -5.33 3.90 -5.26
C ALA A 112 -6.55 3.58 -6.14
N GLN A 113 -6.94 4.50 -7.03
CA GLN A 113 -8.06 4.31 -7.94
C GLN A 113 -7.80 3.16 -8.93
N ALA A 114 -6.61 3.11 -9.52
CA ALA A 114 -6.23 2.06 -10.47
C ALA A 114 -6.25 0.68 -9.79
N ILE A 115 -5.62 0.55 -8.62
CA ILE A 115 -5.56 -0.71 -7.85
C ILE A 115 -6.95 -1.15 -7.38
N ALA A 116 -7.76 -0.24 -6.84
CA ALA A 116 -9.14 -0.56 -6.41
C ALA A 116 -9.98 -1.11 -7.56
N THR A 117 -9.86 -0.52 -8.74
CA THR A 117 -10.59 -0.93 -9.95
C THR A 117 -10.08 -2.27 -10.48
N GLU A 118 -8.77 -2.44 -10.59
CA GLU A 118 -8.16 -3.62 -11.21
C GLU A 118 -8.31 -4.88 -10.33
N PHE A 119 -8.09 -4.75 -9.03
CA PHE A 119 -8.14 -5.89 -8.09
C PHE A 119 -9.48 -6.04 -7.36
N GLN A 120 -10.42 -5.12 -7.56
CA GLN A 120 -11.73 -5.12 -6.87
C GLN A 120 -11.59 -5.19 -5.34
N VAL A 121 -10.58 -4.52 -4.79
CA VAL A 121 -10.32 -4.45 -3.36
C VAL A 121 -10.76 -3.09 -2.80
N PRO A 122 -11.29 -3.04 -1.57
CA PRO A 122 -11.57 -1.79 -0.90
C PRO A 122 -10.26 -1.11 -0.49
N ILE A 123 -10.12 0.17 -0.80
CA ILE A 123 -9.00 1.01 -0.36
C ILE A 123 -9.53 2.12 0.55
N ILE A 124 -8.87 2.32 1.69
CA ILE A 124 -9.21 3.35 2.65
C ILE A 124 -8.12 4.41 2.60
N LEU A 125 -8.51 5.63 2.26
CA LEU A 125 -7.62 6.78 2.30
C LEU A 125 -7.48 7.29 3.73
N TYR A 126 -6.26 7.65 4.13
CA TYR A 126 -5.98 8.12 5.48
C TYR A 126 -5.02 9.31 5.49
N ARG A 127 -4.98 10.06 6.61
CA ARG A 127 -4.19 11.28 6.77
C ARG A 127 -4.44 12.29 5.64
N GLU A 128 -3.37 12.78 5.01
CA GLU A 128 -3.41 13.80 3.95
C GLU A 128 -4.17 13.37 2.68
N SER A 129 -4.36 12.06 2.48
CA SER A 129 -5.14 11.53 1.36
C SER A 129 -6.64 11.48 1.65
N SER A 130 -7.05 11.63 2.92
CA SER A 130 -8.46 11.61 3.32
C SER A 130 -9.19 12.84 2.82
N SER A 131 -10.36 12.67 2.20
CA SER A 131 -11.24 13.77 1.80
C SER A 131 -12.05 14.36 2.96
N SER A 132 -11.99 13.76 4.16
CA SER A 132 -12.68 14.25 5.34
C SER A 132 -11.96 15.46 5.93
N GLN A 133 -12.56 16.64 5.78
CA GLN A 133 -12.05 17.89 6.37
C GLN A 133 -12.24 17.97 7.89
N ALA A 134 -13.04 17.09 8.49
CA ALA A 134 -13.43 17.21 9.90
C ALA A 134 -12.42 16.59 10.87
N LEU A 135 -11.83 15.42 10.54
CA LEU A 135 -10.79 14.79 11.34
C LEU A 135 -9.92 13.89 10.42
N PRO A 136 -8.59 14.00 10.48
CA PRO A 136 -7.72 13.13 9.70
C PRO A 136 -7.88 11.68 10.20
N VAL A 137 -8.30 10.78 9.31
CA VAL A 137 -8.36 9.35 9.59
C VAL A 137 -6.95 8.84 9.84
N THR A 138 -6.69 8.32 11.02
CA THR A 138 -5.38 7.79 11.41
C THR A 138 -5.37 6.26 11.38
N LEU A 139 -4.18 5.67 11.17
CA LEU A 139 -4.03 4.19 11.19
C LEU A 139 -4.47 3.57 12.53
N PRO A 140 -4.11 4.12 13.72
CA PRO A 140 -4.60 3.58 14.97
C PRO A 140 -6.12 3.58 15.10
N TYR A 141 -6.79 4.61 14.57
CA TYR A 141 -8.25 4.69 14.55
C TYR A 141 -8.86 3.61 13.65
N LEU A 142 -8.35 3.45 12.44
CA LEU A 142 -8.80 2.40 11.51
C LEU A 142 -8.63 0.99 12.10
N ARG A 143 -7.50 0.72 12.75
CA ARG A 143 -7.19 -0.58 13.38
C ARG A 143 -8.08 -0.91 14.58
N LYS A 144 -8.68 0.09 15.23
CA LYS A 144 -9.69 -0.08 16.30
C LYS A 144 -11.12 -0.28 15.77
N GLY A 145 -11.31 -0.43 14.46
CA GLY A 145 -12.62 -0.64 13.86
C GLY A 145 -13.35 0.65 13.45
N GLY A 146 -12.66 1.78 13.44
CA GLY A 146 -13.22 3.10 13.10
C GLY A 146 -13.76 3.27 11.68
N THR A 147 -13.62 2.26 10.82
CA THR A 147 -14.18 2.24 9.45
C THR A 147 -15.71 2.20 9.43
N ARG A 148 -16.35 1.71 10.50
CA ARG A 148 -17.82 1.63 10.59
C ARG A 148 -18.46 2.98 10.89
N GLU A 149 -17.75 3.86 11.56
CA GLU A 149 -18.27 5.16 12.04
C GLU A 149 -17.98 6.32 11.08
N THR A 150 -16.93 6.24 10.28
CA THR A 150 -16.46 7.38 9.46
C THR A 150 -17.07 7.47 8.08
N GLY A 151 -17.78 6.45 7.60
CA GLY A 151 -18.20 6.43 6.19
C GLY A 151 -17.01 6.62 5.25
N ALA A 152 -15.80 6.24 5.70
CA ALA A 152 -14.58 6.39 4.94
C ALA A 152 -14.83 5.86 3.52
N ALA A 153 -14.67 6.75 2.53
CA ALA A 153 -14.92 6.42 1.14
C ALA A 153 -13.99 5.28 0.73
N ALA A 154 -14.50 4.05 0.81
CA ALA A 154 -13.80 2.89 0.27
C ALA A 154 -13.90 3.01 -1.25
N LEU A 155 -12.75 3.23 -1.90
CA LEU A 155 -12.63 3.04 -3.33
C LEU A 155 -12.77 1.53 -3.58
N GLY A 156 -13.76 1.11 -4.35
CA GLY A 156 -14.03 -0.29 -4.66
C GLY A 156 -15.15 -0.89 -3.82
N ARG A 157 -16.41 -0.64 -4.18
CA ARG A 157 -17.53 -1.44 -3.72
C ARG A 157 -17.66 -2.67 -4.62
N ARG A 158 -17.72 -3.86 -4.01
CA ARG A 158 -18.27 -5.02 -4.69
C ARG A 158 -19.73 -4.68 -5.06
N SER A 159 -20.03 -4.61 -6.35
CA SER A 159 -21.42 -4.87 -6.80
C SER A 159 -21.73 -6.32 -6.46
N ARG A 160 -22.84 -6.55 -5.76
CA ARG A 160 -23.42 -7.87 -5.55
C ARG A 160 -23.84 -8.46 -6.90
#